data_e8785bd547671859c1f0882e123fdaca
#
_entry.id   e8785bd547671859c1f0882e123fdaca
#
_cell.length_a   1.000
_cell.length_b   1.000
_cell.length_c   1.000
_cell.angle_alpha   90.00
_cell.angle_beta   90.00
_cell.angle_gamma   90.00
#
_symmetry.space_group_name_H-M   'P 1'
#
loop_
_entity.id
_entity.type
_entity.pdbx_description
1 polymer ?
#
loop_
_entity_poly.entity_id
_entity_poly.type
_entity_poly.pdbx_seq_one_letter_code
_entity_poly.pdbx_strand_id
1 'polypeptide(L)'
;MKKLIGVVIGPSGIGRAHIRELINYGYQNIYLVGKKFRKNRSSLLNKEYKKFNFYNLKLITEIKNIKPKVIHLCTPTKYHYDQILSIKNYCRHLIIEKPIFWIKDKDKSNFKEVKNLFNSKSSKIFVNLPMISLATQIKKKEKLKKIKKLNFNYFTNGKNKFEDIPIDLLPHAL
;
A
#
# COMPACT_ATOMS: atom_id res chain seq x y z
N MET A 1 21.18 -12.98 12.08
CA MET A 1 19.80 -12.86 11.56
C MET A 1 19.79 -12.03 10.29
N LYS A 2 19.07 -12.48 9.24
CA LYS A 2 18.96 -11.76 7.98
C LYS A 2 18.10 -10.50 8.20
N LYS A 3 18.65 -9.31 7.92
CA LYS A 3 17.93 -8.03 8.10
C LYS A 3 16.67 -7.99 7.22
N LEU A 4 15.53 -7.62 7.81
CA LEU A 4 14.28 -7.45 7.08
C LEU A 4 14.34 -6.20 6.22
N ILE A 5 13.97 -6.33 4.94
CA ILE A 5 13.96 -5.25 3.95
C ILE A 5 12.52 -4.96 3.54
N GLY A 6 12.11 -3.70 3.67
CA GLY A 6 10.82 -3.18 3.18
C GLY A 6 11.03 -2.07 2.17
N VAL A 7 10.05 -1.89 1.28
CA VAL A 7 10.02 -0.80 0.29
C VAL A 7 8.70 -0.05 0.40
N VAL A 8 8.73 1.28 0.34
CA VAL A 8 7.53 2.12 0.24
C VAL A 8 7.61 2.96 -1.04
N ILE A 9 6.69 2.72 -1.96
CA ILE A 9 6.52 3.49 -3.19
C ILE A 9 5.43 4.54 -2.93
N GLY A 10 5.76 5.82 -3.09
CA GLY A 10 4.88 6.92 -2.71
C GLY A 10 4.90 7.20 -1.19
N PRO A 11 6.07 7.49 -0.60
CA PRO A 11 6.25 7.61 0.85
C PRO A 11 5.72 8.94 1.46
N SER A 12 4.91 9.69 0.71
CA SER A 12 4.19 10.89 1.16
C SER A 12 2.77 10.56 1.58
N GLY A 13 2.07 11.47 2.27
CA GLY A 13 0.69 11.22 2.69
C GLY A 13 0.55 9.93 3.46
N ILE A 14 -0.31 9.03 2.97
CA ILE A 14 -0.57 7.71 3.57
C ILE A 14 0.70 6.85 3.65
N GLY A 15 1.65 7.01 2.73
CA GLY A 15 2.91 6.28 2.76
C GLY A 15 3.74 6.50 4.03
N ARG A 16 3.50 7.61 4.76
CA ARG A 16 4.13 7.84 6.08
C ARG A 16 3.59 6.86 7.13
N ALA A 17 2.31 6.53 7.08
CA ALA A 17 1.73 5.53 7.96
C ALA A 17 2.36 4.15 7.69
N HIS A 18 2.51 3.80 6.41
CA HIS A 18 3.17 2.55 6.01
C HIS A 18 4.65 2.48 6.43
N ILE A 19 5.38 3.60 6.42
CA ILE A 19 6.74 3.66 6.97
C ILE A 19 6.73 3.34 8.46
N ARG A 20 5.81 3.94 9.24
CA ARG A 20 5.69 3.66 10.69
C ARG A 20 5.36 2.20 10.96
N GLU A 21 4.47 1.61 10.17
CA GLU A 21 4.16 0.18 10.28
C GLU A 21 5.39 -0.70 10.02
N LEU A 22 6.19 -0.42 8.99
CA LEU A 22 7.44 -1.15 8.77
C LEU A 22 8.40 -1.04 9.94
N ILE A 23 8.52 0.14 10.56
CA ILE A 23 9.31 0.37 11.77
C ILE A 23 8.77 -0.49 12.93
N ASN A 24 7.44 -0.45 13.18
CA ASN A 24 6.78 -1.19 14.24
C ASN A 24 6.99 -2.71 14.09
N TYR A 25 6.99 -3.21 12.84
CA TYR A 25 7.26 -4.62 12.53
C TYR A 25 8.76 -4.97 12.47
N GLY A 26 9.65 -4.05 12.82
CA GLY A 26 11.09 -4.30 12.95
C GLY A 26 11.85 -4.43 11.63
N TYR A 27 11.37 -3.80 10.55
CA TYR A 27 12.10 -3.74 9.27
C TYR A 27 13.26 -2.77 9.39
N GLN A 28 14.50 -3.27 9.50
CA GLN A 28 15.70 -2.46 9.75
C GLN A 28 16.12 -1.63 8.53
N ASN A 29 15.89 -2.11 7.31
CA ASN A 29 16.25 -1.43 6.07
C ASN A 29 14.97 -1.09 5.29
N ILE A 30 14.71 0.21 5.12
CA ILE A 30 13.50 0.72 4.47
C ILE A 30 13.91 1.57 3.27
N TYR A 31 13.50 1.15 2.09
CA TYR A 31 13.75 1.84 0.83
C TYR A 31 12.53 2.64 0.40
N LEU A 32 12.77 3.87 -0.05
CA LEU A 32 11.76 4.85 -0.37
C LEU A 32 11.85 5.23 -1.84
N VAL A 33 10.73 5.10 -2.58
CA VAL A 33 10.64 5.41 -4.01
C VAL A 33 9.62 6.51 -4.24
N GLY A 34 10.02 7.63 -4.89
CA GLY A 34 9.08 8.71 -5.22
C GLY A 34 9.70 9.88 -5.97
N LYS A 35 9.00 10.39 -7.00
CA LYS A 35 9.49 11.48 -7.88
C LYS A 35 9.73 12.82 -7.16
N LYS A 36 8.98 13.11 -6.10
CA LYS A 36 9.07 14.39 -5.34
C LYS A 36 9.85 14.23 -4.04
N PHE A 37 10.72 13.24 -3.97
CA PHE A 37 11.50 13.06 -2.76
C PHE A 37 12.54 14.17 -2.65
N ARG A 38 12.34 15.08 -1.70
CA ARG A 38 13.41 16.00 -1.30
C ARG A 38 14.60 15.14 -0.89
N LYS A 39 15.76 15.40 -1.50
CA LYS A 39 17.03 14.68 -1.29
C LYS A 39 17.34 14.35 0.19
N ASN A 40 16.76 15.09 1.12
CA ASN A 40 17.05 15.03 2.55
C ASN A 40 16.09 14.17 3.38
N ARG A 41 15.08 13.49 2.80
CA ARG A 41 14.05 12.82 3.62
C ARG A 41 14.55 11.54 4.28
N SER A 42 15.30 10.71 3.57
CA SER A 42 15.95 9.55 4.20
C SER A 42 16.90 9.99 5.30
N SER A 43 17.64 11.09 5.08
CA SER A 43 18.51 11.69 6.08
C SER A 43 17.74 12.16 7.33
N LEU A 44 16.56 12.79 7.15
CA LEU A 44 15.71 13.20 8.27
C LEU A 44 15.18 11.98 9.04
N LEU A 45 14.70 10.96 8.32
CA LEU A 45 14.21 9.72 8.94
C LEU A 45 15.35 8.97 9.65
N ASN A 46 16.54 8.94 9.10
CA ASN A 46 17.71 8.33 9.75
C ASN A 46 18.10 9.07 11.04
N LYS A 47 17.89 10.38 11.11
CA LYS A 47 18.09 11.16 12.35
C LYS A 47 17.01 10.87 13.38
N GLU A 48 15.76 10.77 12.95
CA GLU A 48 14.59 10.52 13.82
C GLU A 48 14.58 9.10 14.36
N TYR A 49 14.89 8.11 13.51
CA TYR A 49 14.83 6.68 13.85
C TYR A 49 16.21 6.03 13.80
N LYS A 50 17.08 6.33 14.74
CA LYS A 50 18.50 5.91 14.81
C LYS A 50 18.77 4.40 14.69
N LYS A 51 17.76 3.55 14.99
CA LYS A 51 17.88 2.08 14.91
C LYS A 51 17.55 1.51 13.53
N PHE A 52 17.12 2.36 12.58
CA PHE A 52 16.65 1.98 11.25
C PHE A 52 17.47 2.68 10.17
N ASN A 53 17.57 2.06 9.01
CA ASN A 53 18.27 2.61 7.85
C ASN A 53 17.28 2.92 6.75
N PHE A 54 17.23 4.17 6.32
CA PHE A 54 16.38 4.63 5.23
C PHE A 54 17.23 4.98 4.01
N TYR A 55 16.81 4.46 2.86
CA TYR A 55 17.50 4.64 1.59
C TYR A 55 16.53 5.21 0.56
N ASN A 56 17.00 6.12 -0.30
CA ASN A 56 16.22 6.61 -1.42
C ASN A 56 16.57 5.82 -2.68
N LEU A 57 15.55 5.37 -3.41
CA LEU A 57 15.69 4.86 -4.76
C LEU A 57 15.19 5.90 -5.75
N LYS A 58 15.90 6.08 -6.85
CA LYS A 58 15.51 7.01 -7.92
C LYS A 58 14.41 6.42 -8.79
N LEU A 59 14.51 5.13 -9.09
CA LEU A 59 13.60 4.42 -9.98
C LEU A 59 13.00 3.20 -9.32
N ILE A 60 11.74 2.89 -9.69
CA ILE A 60 11.04 1.69 -9.24
C ILE A 60 11.74 0.40 -9.70
N THR A 61 12.42 0.44 -10.84
CA THR A 61 13.15 -0.70 -11.41
C THR A 61 14.35 -1.13 -10.57
N GLU A 62 14.89 -0.24 -9.73
CA GLU A 62 16.01 -0.57 -8.83
C GLU A 62 15.60 -1.58 -7.73
N ILE A 63 14.29 -1.73 -7.47
CA ILE A 63 13.75 -2.67 -6.47
C ILE A 63 14.17 -4.11 -6.76
N LYS A 64 14.31 -4.50 -8.05
CA LYS A 64 14.72 -5.86 -8.44
C LYS A 64 16.04 -6.31 -7.80
N ASN A 65 16.95 -5.36 -7.56
CA ASN A 65 18.28 -5.63 -7.00
C ASN A 65 18.25 -5.81 -5.47
N ILE A 66 17.18 -5.36 -4.82
CA ILE A 66 17.07 -5.31 -3.35
C ILE A 66 16.43 -6.57 -2.79
N LYS A 67 15.55 -7.24 -3.54
CA LYS A 67 14.78 -8.43 -3.13
C LYS A 67 14.05 -8.21 -1.80
N PRO A 68 13.17 -7.22 -1.70
CA PRO A 68 12.49 -6.91 -0.45
C PRO A 68 11.53 -8.02 -0.04
N LYS A 69 11.30 -8.16 1.27
CA LYS A 69 10.28 -9.07 1.80
C LYS A 69 8.87 -8.53 1.55
N VAL A 70 8.70 -7.21 1.63
CA VAL A 70 7.43 -6.52 1.41
C VAL A 70 7.63 -5.22 0.64
N ILE A 71 6.67 -4.93 -0.25
CA ILE A 71 6.52 -3.65 -0.92
C ILE A 71 5.16 -3.06 -0.54
N HIS A 72 5.14 -1.79 -0.13
CA HIS A 72 3.93 -1.02 0.08
C HIS A 72 3.77 -0.02 -1.07
N LEU A 73 2.66 -0.15 -1.82
CA LEU A 73 2.33 0.72 -2.94
C LEU A 73 1.30 1.77 -2.48
N CYS A 74 1.77 3.01 -2.31
CA CYS A 74 1.04 4.14 -1.71
C CYS A 74 0.96 5.35 -2.65
N THR A 75 1.14 5.14 -3.94
CA THR A 75 1.03 6.19 -4.97
C THR A 75 -0.44 6.49 -5.29
N PRO A 76 -0.73 7.58 -6.02
CA PRO A 76 -2.07 7.80 -6.56
C PRO A 76 -2.52 6.65 -7.47
N THR A 77 -3.80 6.30 -7.39
CA THR A 77 -4.43 5.15 -8.06
C THR A 77 -4.11 5.03 -9.56
N LYS A 78 -4.04 6.15 -10.28
CA LYS A 78 -3.71 6.17 -11.71
C LYS A 78 -2.37 5.54 -12.09
N TYR A 79 -1.47 5.35 -11.12
CA TYR A 79 -0.16 4.72 -11.33
C TYR A 79 -0.13 3.26 -10.89
N HIS A 80 -1.15 2.79 -10.15
CA HIS A 80 -1.10 1.48 -9.51
C HIS A 80 -0.94 0.35 -10.51
N TYR A 81 -1.72 0.36 -11.59
CA TYR A 81 -1.69 -0.71 -12.59
C TYR A 81 -0.29 -0.96 -13.13
N ASP A 82 0.33 0.07 -13.71
CA ASP A 82 1.67 -0.05 -14.30
C ASP A 82 2.73 -0.43 -13.26
N GLN A 83 2.60 0.13 -12.05
CA GLN A 83 3.53 -0.16 -10.97
C GLN A 83 3.38 -1.59 -10.45
N ILE A 84 2.15 -2.11 -10.30
CA ILE A 84 1.92 -3.50 -9.91
C ILE A 84 2.59 -4.45 -10.91
N LEU A 85 2.38 -4.25 -12.20
CA LEU A 85 3.00 -5.07 -13.24
C LEU A 85 4.53 -5.04 -13.17
N SER A 86 5.10 -3.87 -12.87
CA SER A 86 6.55 -3.68 -12.79
C SER A 86 7.19 -4.35 -11.59
N ILE A 87 6.46 -4.54 -10.48
CA ILE A 87 7.05 -4.97 -9.19
C ILE A 87 6.55 -6.32 -8.68
N LYS A 88 5.50 -6.88 -9.27
CA LYS A 88 4.82 -8.10 -8.79
C LYS A 88 5.74 -9.28 -8.48
N ASN A 89 6.84 -9.38 -9.22
CA ASN A 89 7.80 -10.49 -9.10
C ASN A 89 8.98 -10.19 -8.16
N TYR A 90 9.05 -8.99 -7.57
CA TYR A 90 10.24 -8.57 -6.82
C TYR A 90 10.09 -8.70 -5.31
N CYS A 91 8.91 -9.05 -4.81
CA CYS A 91 8.68 -9.21 -3.37
C CYS A 91 7.81 -10.42 -3.06
N ARG A 92 7.89 -10.89 -1.81
CA ARG A 92 7.01 -11.95 -1.31
C ARG A 92 5.60 -11.42 -0.99
N HIS A 93 5.51 -10.18 -0.51
CA HIS A 93 4.26 -9.53 -0.13
C HIS A 93 4.16 -8.16 -0.78
N LEU A 94 3.05 -7.90 -1.43
CA LEU A 94 2.71 -6.60 -2.01
C LEU A 94 1.46 -6.07 -1.33
N ILE A 95 1.58 -4.96 -0.62
CA ILE A 95 0.47 -4.26 0.02
C ILE A 95 0.14 -3.03 -0.82
N ILE A 96 -1.09 -2.91 -1.28
CA ILE A 96 -1.55 -1.86 -2.19
C ILE A 96 -2.58 -1.00 -1.48
N GLU A 97 -2.42 0.31 -1.56
CA GLU A 97 -3.44 1.25 -1.11
C GLU A 97 -4.69 1.21 -2.00
N LYS A 98 -5.80 1.49 -1.35
CA LYS A 98 -7.09 1.61 -2.03
C LYS A 98 -7.22 2.96 -2.77
N PRO A 99 -8.01 2.98 -3.87
CA PRO A 99 -8.46 1.83 -4.65
C PRO A 99 -7.30 1.23 -5.44
N ILE A 100 -7.38 -0.08 -5.75
CA ILE A 100 -6.27 -0.79 -6.42
C ILE A 100 -5.95 -0.14 -7.75
N PHE A 101 -6.98 0.14 -8.55
CA PHE A 101 -6.94 0.87 -9.80
C PHE A 101 -8.35 1.30 -10.19
N TRP A 102 -8.45 2.30 -11.03
CA TRP A 102 -9.70 2.77 -11.60
C TRP A 102 -9.68 2.57 -13.09
N ILE A 103 -10.67 1.85 -13.59
CA ILE A 103 -10.83 1.64 -15.02
C ILE A 103 -11.63 2.82 -15.57
N LYS A 104 -10.96 3.94 -15.86
CA LYS A 104 -11.45 4.90 -16.82
C LYS A 104 -10.96 4.39 -18.18
N ASP A 105 -11.85 3.86 -18.98
CA ASP A 105 -11.68 3.64 -20.44
C ASP A 105 -10.57 2.67 -20.88
N LYS A 106 -10.06 1.78 -20.04
CA LYS A 106 -9.07 0.78 -20.46
C LYS A 106 -9.55 -0.64 -20.21
N ASP A 107 -9.56 -1.34 -21.30
CA ASP A 107 -9.82 -2.75 -21.56
C ASP A 107 -10.07 -3.70 -20.39
N LYS A 108 -11.17 -4.46 -20.51
CA LYS A 108 -11.48 -5.63 -19.65
C LYS A 108 -10.33 -6.64 -19.56
N SER A 109 -9.40 -6.62 -20.53
CA SER A 109 -8.15 -7.41 -20.53
C SER A 109 -7.25 -7.09 -19.33
N ASN A 110 -7.10 -5.81 -18.98
CA ASN A 110 -6.28 -5.36 -17.85
C ASN A 110 -6.83 -5.84 -16.50
N PHE A 111 -8.17 -5.92 -16.37
CA PHE A 111 -8.80 -6.46 -15.18
C PHE A 111 -8.51 -7.95 -15.00
N LYS A 112 -8.56 -8.71 -16.09
CA LYS A 112 -8.24 -10.15 -16.09
C LYS A 112 -6.79 -10.40 -15.67
N GLU A 113 -5.87 -9.58 -16.17
CA GLU A 113 -4.46 -9.70 -15.80
C GLU A 113 -4.24 -9.44 -14.31
N VAL A 114 -4.79 -8.35 -13.76
CA VAL A 114 -4.67 -8.06 -12.33
C VAL A 114 -5.37 -9.12 -11.49
N LYS A 115 -6.55 -9.62 -11.90
CA LYS A 115 -7.22 -10.74 -11.21
C LYS A 115 -6.34 -11.99 -11.16
N ASN A 116 -5.64 -12.30 -12.26
CA ASN A 116 -4.72 -13.43 -12.31
C ASN A 116 -3.52 -13.24 -11.36
N LEU A 117 -3.09 -12.00 -11.13
CA LEU A 117 -2.01 -11.71 -10.17
C LEU A 117 -2.42 -12.03 -8.73
N PHE A 118 -3.67 -11.78 -8.33
CA PHE A 118 -4.16 -12.15 -7.00
C PHE A 118 -4.20 -13.67 -6.78
N ASN A 119 -4.36 -14.42 -7.85
CA ASN A 119 -4.38 -15.89 -7.82
C ASN A 119 -2.97 -16.50 -7.96
N SER A 120 -1.93 -15.68 -8.13
CA SER A 120 -0.56 -16.15 -8.29
C SER A 120 -0.02 -16.73 -6.98
N LYS A 121 0.65 -17.90 -7.07
CA LYS A 121 1.34 -18.52 -5.93
C LYS A 121 2.67 -17.83 -5.57
N SER A 122 3.22 -17.02 -6.47
CA SER A 122 4.55 -16.42 -6.33
C SER A 122 4.62 -15.23 -5.39
N SER A 123 3.54 -14.43 -5.31
CA SER A 123 3.46 -13.25 -4.45
C SER A 123 2.10 -13.16 -3.79
N LYS A 124 2.06 -12.85 -2.51
CA LYS A 124 0.81 -12.56 -1.80
C LYS A 124 0.51 -11.07 -1.93
N ILE A 125 -0.60 -10.76 -2.60
CA ILE A 125 -1.07 -9.39 -2.81
C ILE A 125 -2.20 -9.09 -1.82
N PHE A 126 -2.08 -7.97 -1.12
CA PHE A 126 -3.05 -7.50 -0.15
C PHE A 126 -3.48 -6.08 -0.52
N VAL A 127 -4.78 -5.79 -0.40
CA VAL A 127 -5.30 -4.43 -0.51
C VAL A 127 -5.52 -3.90 0.90
N ASN A 128 -5.05 -2.69 1.15
CA ASN A 128 -5.26 -2.04 2.44
C ASN A 128 -6.71 -1.54 2.55
N LEU A 129 -7.56 -2.33 3.17
CA LEU A 129 -8.97 -2.03 3.43
C LEU A 129 -9.20 -1.94 4.94
N PRO A 130 -8.86 -0.80 5.58
CA PRO A 130 -8.84 -0.68 7.03
C PRO A 130 -10.21 -0.92 7.67
N MET A 131 -11.30 -0.55 7.01
CA MET A 131 -12.65 -0.75 7.55
C MET A 131 -13.07 -2.22 7.56
N ILE A 132 -12.67 -2.99 6.55
CA ILE A 132 -12.92 -4.46 6.54
C ILE A 132 -12.09 -5.12 7.66
N SER A 133 -10.85 -4.71 7.83
CA SER A 133 -10.00 -5.20 8.92
C SER A 133 -10.61 -4.89 10.29
N LEU A 134 -11.08 -3.66 10.50
CA LEU A 134 -11.76 -3.24 11.72
C LEU A 134 -13.04 -4.05 11.97
N ALA A 135 -13.90 -4.19 10.97
CA ALA A 135 -15.13 -4.98 11.07
C ALA A 135 -14.85 -6.44 11.42
N THR A 136 -13.78 -7.02 10.84
CA THR A 136 -13.35 -8.38 11.15
C THR A 136 -12.88 -8.51 12.61
N GLN A 137 -12.13 -7.53 13.10
CA GLN A 137 -11.66 -7.50 14.50
C GLN A 137 -12.83 -7.36 15.47
N ILE A 138 -13.79 -6.45 15.20
CA ILE A 138 -15.01 -6.29 15.99
C ILE A 138 -15.78 -7.60 16.03
N LYS A 139 -16.04 -8.21 14.86
CA LYS A 139 -16.73 -9.50 14.78
C LYS A 139 -16.08 -10.58 15.64
N LYS A 140 -14.73 -10.65 15.61
CA LYS A 140 -13.97 -11.62 16.39
C LYS A 140 -14.04 -11.33 17.89
N LYS A 141 -13.85 -10.07 18.29
CA LYS A 141 -13.83 -9.63 19.70
C LYS A 141 -15.21 -9.84 20.34
N GLU A 142 -16.26 -9.42 19.67
CA GLU A 142 -17.65 -9.52 20.16
C GLU A 142 -18.27 -10.90 19.90
N LYS A 143 -17.53 -11.88 19.37
CA LYS A 143 -17.99 -13.25 19.04
C LYS A 143 -19.25 -13.28 18.17
N LEU A 144 -19.43 -12.30 17.31
CA LEU A 144 -20.60 -12.17 16.46
C LEU A 144 -20.62 -13.26 15.38
N LYS A 145 -21.66 -14.08 15.36
CA LYS A 145 -21.84 -15.13 14.33
C LYS A 145 -22.19 -14.53 12.97
N LYS A 146 -23.03 -13.49 12.95
CA LYS A 146 -23.49 -12.83 11.73
C LYS A 146 -23.74 -11.34 11.99
N ILE A 147 -23.20 -10.48 11.14
CA ILE A 147 -23.53 -9.05 11.11
C ILE A 147 -24.68 -8.89 10.12
N LYS A 148 -25.86 -8.47 10.60
CA LYS A 148 -27.04 -8.26 9.75
C LYS A 148 -27.06 -6.88 9.10
N LYS A 149 -26.51 -5.87 9.76
CA LYS A 149 -26.48 -4.49 9.28
C LYS A 149 -25.27 -3.77 9.88
N LEU A 150 -24.57 -3.00 9.06
CA LEU A 150 -23.48 -2.15 9.45
C LEU A 150 -23.74 -0.75 8.90
N ASN A 151 -23.84 0.25 9.78
CA ASN A 151 -23.99 1.64 9.37
C ASN A 151 -22.65 2.34 9.57
N PHE A 152 -22.10 2.90 8.50
CA PHE A 152 -20.92 3.76 8.56
C PHE A 152 -21.33 5.21 8.37
N ASN A 153 -21.00 6.05 9.33
CA ASN A 153 -21.05 7.50 9.17
C ASN A 153 -19.61 7.98 8.94
N TYR A 154 -19.34 8.46 7.75
CA TYR A 154 -18.00 8.90 7.38
C TYR A 154 -17.98 10.39 7.12
N PHE A 155 -17.21 11.13 7.93
CA PHE A 155 -16.99 12.54 7.77
C PHE A 155 -15.56 12.78 7.26
N THR A 156 -15.42 13.51 6.17
CA THR A 156 -14.11 13.85 5.61
C THR A 156 -14.06 15.32 5.22
N ASN A 157 -12.99 16.00 5.60
CA ASN A 157 -12.62 17.31 5.09
C ASN A 157 -11.65 17.19 3.90
N GLY A 158 -11.73 16.11 3.14
CA GLY A 158 -10.85 15.82 2.01
C GLY A 158 -10.94 16.91 0.93
N LYS A 159 -9.82 17.11 0.24
CA LYS A 159 -9.70 18.04 -0.89
C LYS A 159 -10.04 17.37 -2.23
N ASN A 160 -10.76 16.25 -2.19
CA ASN A 160 -11.09 15.50 -3.40
C ASN A 160 -12.19 16.22 -4.18
N LYS A 161 -12.10 16.16 -5.50
CA LYS A 161 -13.18 16.58 -6.37
C LYS A 161 -14.40 15.71 -6.13
N PHE A 162 -15.60 16.27 -6.26
CA PHE A 162 -16.86 15.54 -6.04
C PHE A 162 -16.94 14.21 -6.81
N GLU A 163 -16.43 14.20 -8.04
CA GLU A 163 -16.38 13.03 -8.92
C GLU A 163 -15.46 11.90 -8.40
N ASP A 164 -14.47 12.22 -7.60
CA ASP A 164 -13.52 11.26 -7.03
C ASP A 164 -13.97 10.68 -5.68
N ILE A 165 -14.97 11.31 -5.02
CA ILE A 165 -15.45 10.88 -3.70
C ILE A 165 -15.94 9.44 -3.67
N PRO A 166 -16.77 8.95 -4.63
CA PRO A 166 -17.20 7.56 -4.65
C PRO A 166 -16.03 6.58 -4.78
N ILE A 167 -15.01 6.95 -5.56
CA ILE A 167 -13.80 6.13 -5.77
C ILE A 167 -13.00 5.98 -4.47
N ASP A 168 -12.91 7.06 -3.71
CA ASP A 168 -12.15 7.10 -2.46
C ASP A 168 -12.90 6.43 -1.29
N LEU A 169 -14.21 6.63 -1.20
CA LEU A 169 -15.01 6.21 -0.05
C LEU A 169 -15.63 4.83 -0.19
N LEU A 170 -16.03 4.44 -1.41
CA LEU A 170 -16.69 3.14 -1.64
C LEU A 170 -15.88 1.94 -1.12
N PRO A 171 -14.54 1.88 -1.31
CA PRO A 171 -13.74 0.80 -0.74
C PRO A 171 -13.75 0.72 0.79
N HIS A 172 -14.22 1.75 1.49
CA HIS A 172 -14.37 1.73 2.94
C HIS A 172 -15.73 1.17 3.39
N ALA A 173 -16.72 1.17 2.48
CA ALA A 173 -18.09 0.72 2.77
C ALA A 173 -18.37 -0.73 2.36
N LEU A 174 -17.54 -1.30 1.47
CA LEU A 174 -17.60 -2.70 1.02
C LEU A 174 -16.78 -3.60 1.94
#